data_da5feb1cd786ba7bed940372c5d1e044
#
_entry.id   da5feb1cd786ba7bed940372c5d1e044
#
_cell.length_a   1.000
_cell.length_b   1.000
_cell.length_c   1.000
_cell.angle_alpha   90.00
_cell.angle_beta   90.00
_cell.angle_gamma   90.00
#
_symmetry.space_group_name_H-M   'P 1'
#
loop_
_entity.id
_entity.type
_entity.pdbx_description
1 polymer ?
#
loop_
_entity_poly.entity_id
_entity_poly.type
_entity_poly.pdbx_seq_one_letter_code
_entity_poly.pdbx_strand_id
1 'polypeptide(L)'
;MKKIIYIEENFISPSDCLKLIEHADMIAVGHDEDTVPPGVIQEDDYDYAAHYARQDEMLDSAQYQGHADFIDMKGETDDLYTSVVNRVTRICKLFDDRANPDYVGVIRWKPGTFMKPHYDSSAKDGIYDLFAALLYLNDDFEGGYTGFKEFEVEPKAGKLLIFSNSQHKHHVTRVVGADRYALSFWFNTSSA
;
A
#
# COMPACT_ATOMS: atom_id res chain seq x y z
N MET A 1 -11.69 18.15 -4.89
CA MET A 1 -10.71 17.25 -5.51
C MET A 1 -11.41 16.42 -6.58
N LYS A 2 -10.76 16.17 -7.73
CA LYS A 2 -11.34 15.32 -8.79
C LYS A 2 -11.32 13.86 -8.35
N LYS A 3 -12.35 13.09 -8.68
CA LYS A 3 -12.32 11.63 -8.59
C LYS A 3 -11.36 11.09 -9.64
N ILE A 4 -10.28 10.48 -9.20
CA ILE A 4 -9.27 9.88 -10.07
C ILE A 4 -9.26 8.38 -9.83
N ILE A 5 -9.28 7.63 -10.92
CA ILE A 5 -8.83 6.25 -11.02
C ILE A 5 -7.96 6.19 -12.27
N TYR A 6 -6.71 5.82 -12.11
CA TYR A 6 -5.73 5.67 -13.17
C TYR A 6 -5.14 4.27 -13.11
N ILE A 7 -5.11 3.59 -14.23
CA ILE A 7 -4.53 2.24 -14.36
C ILE A 7 -3.54 2.27 -15.51
N GLU A 8 -2.33 1.76 -15.26
CA GLU A 8 -1.30 1.56 -16.27
C GLU A 8 -0.84 0.11 -16.25
N GLU A 9 -1.07 -0.59 -17.36
CA GLU A 9 -0.58 -1.96 -17.54
C GLU A 9 0.92 -1.93 -17.85
N ASN A 10 1.68 -2.90 -17.35
CA ASN A 10 3.12 -3.04 -17.62
C ASN A 10 3.94 -1.78 -17.25
N PHE A 11 3.59 -1.10 -16.15
CA PHE A 11 4.33 0.06 -15.65
C PHE A 11 5.80 -0.28 -15.37
N ILE A 12 6.07 -1.48 -14.82
CA ILE A 12 7.41 -2.09 -14.76
C ILE A 12 7.37 -3.53 -15.30
N SER A 13 8.53 -4.09 -15.58
CA SER A 13 8.63 -5.47 -16.05
C SER A 13 8.37 -6.47 -14.92
N PRO A 14 7.89 -7.70 -15.24
CA PRO A 14 7.78 -8.76 -14.23
C PRO A 14 9.11 -9.10 -13.55
N SER A 15 10.24 -8.99 -14.25
CA SER A 15 11.58 -9.19 -13.67
C SER A 15 11.94 -8.12 -12.66
N ASP A 16 11.49 -6.88 -12.85
CA ASP A 16 11.70 -5.81 -11.87
C ASP A 16 10.76 -5.95 -10.68
N CYS A 17 9.55 -6.48 -10.88
CA CYS A 17 8.67 -6.85 -9.78
C CYS A 17 9.33 -7.86 -8.84
N LEU A 18 9.94 -8.93 -9.39
CA LEU A 18 10.63 -9.94 -8.60
C LEU A 18 11.78 -9.34 -7.78
N LYS A 19 12.58 -8.44 -8.37
CA LYS A 19 13.65 -7.75 -7.62
C LYS A 19 13.12 -6.94 -6.44
N LEU A 20 11.97 -6.25 -6.62
CA LEU A 20 11.34 -5.49 -5.54
C LEU A 20 10.79 -6.41 -4.43
N ILE A 21 10.27 -7.60 -4.77
CA ILE A 21 9.86 -8.60 -3.79
C ILE A 21 11.07 -9.12 -3.03
N GLU A 22 12.14 -9.55 -3.73
CA GLU A 22 13.38 -10.04 -3.12
C GLU A 22 13.98 -8.98 -2.18
N HIS A 23 14.00 -7.72 -2.59
CA HIS A 23 14.49 -6.62 -1.77
C HIS A 23 13.63 -6.44 -0.50
N ALA A 24 12.32 -6.44 -0.62
CA ALA A 24 11.40 -6.33 0.52
C ALA A 24 11.54 -7.51 1.48
N ASP A 25 11.67 -8.74 0.96
CA ASP A 25 11.86 -9.93 1.80
C ASP A 25 13.20 -9.91 2.53
N MET A 26 14.27 -9.35 1.93
CA MET A 26 15.55 -9.13 2.63
C MET A 26 15.41 -8.14 3.80
N ILE A 27 14.65 -7.07 3.62
CA ILE A 27 14.36 -6.10 4.68
C ILE A 27 13.56 -6.79 5.80
N ALA A 28 12.52 -7.55 5.45
CA ALA A 28 11.67 -8.24 6.42
C ALA A 28 12.46 -9.25 7.29
N VAL A 29 13.42 -9.98 6.69
CA VAL A 29 14.30 -10.92 7.44
C VAL A 29 15.30 -10.18 8.33
N GLY A 30 15.73 -8.98 7.96
CA GLY A 30 16.64 -8.15 8.77
C GLY A 30 15.97 -7.55 10.01
N HIS A 31 14.65 -7.60 10.10
CA HIS A 31 13.84 -7.22 11.26
C HIS A 31 13.45 -8.42 12.14
N ASP A 32 14.29 -9.44 12.23
CA ASP A 32 14.12 -10.50 13.22
C ASP A 32 14.09 -9.90 14.64
N GLU A 33 13.21 -10.40 15.48
CA GLU A 33 12.68 -9.84 16.74
C GLU A 33 13.73 -9.37 17.78
N ASP A 34 15.02 -9.61 17.56
CA ASP A 34 16.10 -9.28 18.51
C ASP A 34 16.92 -8.01 18.15
N THR A 35 16.63 -7.32 17.06
CA THR A 35 17.41 -6.13 16.64
C THR A 35 16.54 -4.95 16.23
N VAL A 36 15.76 -4.43 17.16
CA VAL A 36 15.08 -3.13 16.95
C VAL A 36 16.13 -2.02 17.07
N PRO A 37 16.38 -1.21 16.03
CA PRO A 37 17.29 -0.08 16.13
C PRO A 37 16.82 0.90 17.22
N PRO A 38 17.75 1.54 17.98
CA PRO A 38 17.37 2.55 18.96
C PRO A 38 16.58 3.68 18.29
N GLY A 39 15.35 3.93 18.76
CA GLY A 39 14.46 4.98 18.24
C GLY A 39 13.35 4.50 17.31
N VAL A 40 13.32 3.22 16.96
CA VAL A 40 12.12 2.60 16.42
C VAL A 40 11.17 2.35 17.58
N ILE A 41 9.95 2.89 17.51
CA ILE A 41 8.88 2.57 18.46
C ILE A 41 8.64 1.06 18.30
N GLN A 42 8.89 0.29 19.37
CA GLN A 42 8.56 -1.14 19.37
C GLN A 42 7.05 -1.28 19.16
N GLU A 43 6.61 -2.36 18.51
CA GLU A 43 5.18 -2.66 18.32
C GLU A 43 4.36 -2.55 19.59
N ASP A 44 4.98 -2.80 20.75
CA ASP A 44 4.37 -2.67 22.09
C ASP A 44 4.04 -1.22 22.49
N ASP A 45 4.70 -0.20 21.89
CA ASP A 45 4.47 1.22 22.19
C ASP A 45 3.54 1.90 21.17
N TYR A 46 3.46 1.38 19.96
CA TYR A 46 2.45 1.80 19.00
C TYR A 46 1.29 0.82 19.08
N ASP A 47 0.25 1.22 19.78
CA ASP A 47 -0.96 0.42 19.91
C ASP A 47 -1.68 0.35 18.52
N TYR A 48 -1.12 -0.49 17.64
CA TYR A 48 -1.74 -0.85 16.36
C TYR A 48 -3.15 -1.38 16.60
N ALA A 49 -3.36 -2.15 17.69
CA ALA A 49 -4.68 -2.61 18.08
C ALA A 49 -5.58 -1.42 18.42
N ALA A 50 -5.10 -0.38 19.13
CA ALA A 50 -5.89 0.83 19.39
C ALA A 50 -5.99 1.75 18.18
N HIS A 51 -5.01 1.76 17.26
CA HIS A 51 -5.13 2.47 15.98
C HIS A 51 -6.18 1.79 15.09
N TYR A 52 -6.13 0.48 14.99
CA TYR A 52 -7.13 -0.31 14.28
C TYR A 52 -8.45 -0.39 15.05
N ALA A 53 -8.47 -0.45 16.38
CA ALA A 53 -9.69 -0.42 17.19
C ALA A 53 -10.38 0.96 17.16
N ARG A 54 -9.65 2.06 16.99
CA ARG A 54 -10.29 3.36 16.70
C ARG A 54 -10.84 3.45 15.28
N GLN A 55 -10.31 2.69 14.34
CA GLN A 55 -10.97 2.41 13.07
C GLN A 55 -12.08 1.38 13.25
N ASP A 56 -11.96 0.45 14.21
CA ASP A 56 -12.95 -0.58 14.57
C ASP A 56 -14.18 -0.04 15.29
N GLU A 57 -14.12 1.09 15.99
CA GLU A 57 -15.34 1.79 16.44
C GLU A 57 -16.16 2.34 15.25
N MET A 58 -15.56 2.47 14.07
CA MET A 58 -16.24 2.79 12.81
C MET A 58 -16.42 1.59 11.88
N LEU A 59 -15.79 0.45 12.18
CA LEU A 59 -15.73 -0.74 11.35
C LEU A 59 -15.96 -1.98 12.23
N ASP A 60 -17.08 -2.68 12.00
CA ASP A 60 -17.40 -3.96 12.63
C ASP A 60 -16.17 -4.91 12.58
N SER A 61 -15.71 -5.41 13.75
CA SER A 61 -14.50 -6.21 13.95
C SER A 61 -14.36 -7.46 13.04
N ALA A 62 -15.44 -7.88 12.39
CA ALA A 62 -15.43 -8.91 11.35
C ALA A 62 -14.90 -8.41 9.98
N GLN A 63 -14.34 -7.20 9.86
CA GLN A 63 -14.03 -6.61 8.55
C GLN A 63 -12.64 -6.91 8.02
N TYR A 64 -11.67 -7.09 8.90
CA TYR A 64 -10.33 -7.54 8.54
C TYR A 64 -10.12 -8.94 9.08
N GLN A 65 -9.85 -9.90 8.21
CA GLN A 65 -9.42 -11.24 8.60
C GLN A 65 -8.15 -11.58 7.83
N GLY A 66 -7.16 -12.08 8.53
CA GLY A 66 -5.92 -12.52 7.96
C GLY A 66 -4.74 -11.72 8.47
N HIS A 67 -3.60 -11.90 7.82
CA HIS A 67 -2.34 -11.29 8.19
C HIS A 67 -1.71 -10.59 6.99
N ALA A 68 -1.41 -9.31 7.14
CA ALA A 68 -0.65 -8.52 6.18
C ALA A 68 0.59 -7.95 6.85
N ASP A 69 1.75 -8.19 6.27
CA ASP A 69 3.02 -7.61 6.71
C ASP A 69 3.23 -6.27 5.99
N PHE A 70 3.49 -5.23 6.74
CA PHE A 70 3.85 -3.91 6.23
C PHE A 70 5.36 -3.77 6.28
N ILE A 71 6.02 -3.86 5.13
CA ILE A 71 7.47 -3.75 4.99
C ILE A 71 7.80 -2.32 4.60
N ASP A 72 8.22 -1.51 5.57
CA ASP A 72 8.58 -0.11 5.33
C ASP A 72 9.87 -0.06 4.50
N MET A 73 9.82 0.63 3.37
CA MET A 73 10.96 0.84 2.48
C MET A 73 11.49 2.29 2.55
N LYS A 74 11.14 3.01 3.60
CA LYS A 74 11.59 4.38 3.79
C LYS A 74 13.10 4.44 4.02
N GLY A 75 13.78 5.23 3.21
CA GLY A 75 15.23 5.37 3.28
C GLY A 75 16.01 4.42 2.38
N GLU A 76 15.33 3.50 1.71
CA GLU A 76 15.97 2.64 0.71
C GLU A 76 16.47 3.44 -0.50
N THR A 77 17.68 3.10 -0.93
CA THR A 77 18.41 3.82 -1.99
C THR A 77 18.66 2.98 -3.23
N ASP A 78 18.05 1.80 -3.32
CA ASP A 78 18.12 0.98 -4.52
C ASP A 78 17.64 1.76 -5.74
N ASP A 79 18.39 1.67 -6.85
CA ASP A 79 18.15 2.45 -8.06
C ASP A 79 16.78 2.13 -8.70
N LEU A 80 16.36 0.85 -8.68
CA LEU A 80 15.07 0.45 -9.22
C LEU A 80 13.95 0.99 -8.36
N TYR A 81 14.02 0.78 -7.04
CA TYR A 81 13.05 1.32 -6.09
C TYR A 81 12.90 2.83 -6.23
N THR A 82 14.02 3.56 -6.17
CA THR A 82 14.07 5.02 -6.33
C THR A 82 13.45 5.48 -7.66
N SER A 83 13.76 4.79 -8.75
CA SER A 83 13.19 5.07 -10.08
C SER A 83 11.67 4.90 -10.09
N VAL A 84 11.16 3.81 -9.50
CA VAL A 84 9.73 3.52 -9.39
C VAL A 84 9.03 4.59 -8.57
N VAL A 85 9.53 4.91 -7.38
CA VAL A 85 8.97 5.95 -6.49
C VAL A 85 8.88 7.29 -7.22
N ASN A 86 9.94 7.71 -7.88
CA ASN A 86 9.98 8.97 -8.63
C ASN A 86 8.99 8.99 -9.80
N ARG A 87 8.80 7.88 -10.51
CA ARG A 87 7.85 7.78 -11.63
C ARG A 87 6.41 7.87 -11.14
N VAL A 88 6.05 7.11 -10.08
CA VAL A 88 4.70 7.16 -9.49
C VAL A 88 4.40 8.55 -8.94
N THR A 89 5.35 9.16 -8.21
CA THR A 89 5.22 10.53 -7.69
C THR A 89 4.97 11.54 -8.80
N ARG A 90 5.68 11.42 -9.91
CA ARG A 90 5.49 12.31 -11.07
C ARG A 90 4.08 12.19 -11.66
N ILE A 91 3.55 10.97 -11.75
CA ILE A 91 2.17 10.75 -12.24
C ILE A 91 1.16 11.37 -11.27
N CYS A 92 1.29 11.16 -9.96
CA CYS A 92 0.41 11.78 -8.97
C CYS A 92 0.44 13.31 -9.03
N LYS A 93 1.62 13.90 -9.24
CA LYS A 93 1.78 15.37 -9.42
C LYS A 93 1.14 15.93 -10.68
N LEU A 94 0.86 15.12 -11.70
CA LEU A 94 0.05 15.56 -12.85
C LEU A 94 -1.43 15.74 -12.48
N PHE A 95 -1.92 15.05 -11.46
CA PHE A 95 -3.30 15.17 -10.98
C PHE A 95 -3.44 16.26 -9.91
N ASP A 96 -2.45 16.38 -9.01
CA ASP A 96 -2.35 17.43 -8.00
C ASP A 96 -0.86 17.70 -7.70
N ASP A 97 -0.37 18.90 -7.98
CA ASP A 97 1.04 19.29 -7.85
C ASP A 97 1.56 19.29 -6.39
N ARG A 98 0.64 19.30 -5.43
CA ARG A 98 0.92 19.20 -3.99
C ARG A 98 1.15 17.76 -3.52
N ALA A 99 0.94 16.76 -4.39
CA ALA A 99 1.08 15.36 -4.00
C ALA A 99 2.52 15.02 -3.62
N ASN A 100 2.73 14.63 -2.36
CA ASN A 100 4.00 14.13 -1.87
C ASN A 100 3.78 12.74 -1.25
N PRO A 101 4.71 11.78 -1.46
CA PRO A 101 4.61 10.49 -0.81
C PRO A 101 4.86 10.66 0.70
N ASP A 102 3.90 10.24 1.50
CA ASP A 102 3.96 10.19 2.96
C ASP A 102 4.48 8.83 3.43
N TYR A 103 3.99 7.78 2.78
CA TYR A 103 4.41 6.41 3.01
C TYR A 103 4.68 5.71 1.68
N VAL A 104 5.73 4.89 1.65
CA VAL A 104 6.02 3.94 0.57
C VAL A 104 6.56 2.66 1.17
N GLY A 105 5.87 1.55 0.97
CA GLY A 105 6.29 0.26 1.48
C GLY A 105 5.63 -0.90 0.74
N VAL A 106 6.19 -2.09 0.89
CA VAL A 106 5.57 -3.30 0.36
C VAL A 106 4.61 -3.86 1.38
N ILE A 107 3.38 -4.12 0.95
CA ILE A 107 2.40 -4.85 1.74
C ILE A 107 2.31 -6.27 1.19
N ARG A 108 2.65 -7.25 2.05
CA ARG A 108 2.53 -8.67 1.79
C ARG A 108 1.27 -9.22 2.45
N TRP A 109 0.30 -9.63 1.66
CA TRP A 109 -0.97 -10.18 2.10
C TRP A 109 -0.91 -11.71 2.08
N LYS A 110 -1.03 -12.34 3.23
CA LYS A 110 -1.04 -13.80 3.35
C LYS A 110 -2.34 -14.41 2.82
N PRO A 111 -2.33 -15.67 2.36
CA PRO A 111 -3.55 -16.38 2.01
C PRO A 111 -4.60 -16.34 3.13
N GLY A 112 -5.85 -16.12 2.74
CA GLY A 112 -6.98 -15.94 3.65
C GLY A 112 -7.28 -14.47 3.98
N THR A 113 -6.32 -13.56 3.81
CA THR A 113 -6.46 -12.14 4.10
C THR A 113 -7.40 -11.45 3.12
N PHE A 114 -8.23 -10.56 3.62
CA PHE A 114 -9.10 -9.66 2.85
C PHE A 114 -9.36 -8.37 3.62
N MET A 115 -9.83 -7.34 2.96
CA MET A 115 -10.22 -6.08 3.60
C MET A 115 -11.59 -5.62 3.08
N LYS A 116 -12.49 -5.27 3.98
CA LYS A 116 -13.83 -4.78 3.64
C LYS A 116 -13.81 -3.36 3.09
N PRO A 117 -14.91 -2.90 2.47
CA PRO A 117 -14.98 -1.56 1.90
C PRO A 117 -14.75 -0.44 2.92
N HIS A 118 -13.72 0.36 2.72
CA HIS A 118 -13.28 1.47 3.59
C HIS A 118 -12.79 2.66 2.75
N TYR A 119 -12.49 3.75 3.42
CA TYR A 119 -11.76 4.90 2.89
C TYR A 119 -10.45 5.03 3.65
N ASP A 120 -9.33 5.23 2.96
CA ASP A 120 -8.05 5.57 3.59
C ASP A 120 -8.01 7.08 3.85
N SER A 121 -8.83 7.60 4.72
CA SER A 121 -8.89 9.03 4.95
C SER A 121 -8.54 9.36 6.39
N SER A 122 -7.47 10.11 6.57
CA SER A 122 -7.08 10.69 7.85
C SER A 122 -6.69 12.16 7.69
N ALA A 123 -7.60 13.01 7.24
CA ALA A 123 -7.33 14.44 7.23
C ALA A 123 -7.12 14.95 8.66
N LYS A 124 -5.89 15.36 8.99
CA LYS A 124 -5.52 15.99 10.27
C LYS A 124 -4.74 17.28 9.98
N ASP A 125 -5.03 18.33 10.74
CA ASP A 125 -4.25 19.57 10.81
C ASP A 125 -3.99 20.25 9.44
N GLY A 126 -4.96 20.18 8.52
CA GLY A 126 -4.84 20.78 7.19
C GLY A 126 -4.05 19.97 6.17
N ILE A 127 -3.61 18.79 6.53
CA ILE A 127 -3.03 17.79 5.62
C ILE A 127 -4.19 16.95 5.05
N TYR A 128 -4.24 16.83 3.74
CA TYR A 128 -5.29 16.08 3.05
C TYR A 128 -4.70 14.90 2.32
N ASP A 129 -5.25 13.72 2.56
CA ASP A 129 -4.93 12.53 1.77
C ASP A 129 -5.45 12.71 0.35
N LEU A 130 -4.54 12.61 -0.61
CA LEU A 130 -4.84 12.83 -2.02
C LEU A 130 -5.07 11.52 -2.75
N PHE A 131 -4.06 10.66 -2.75
CA PHE A 131 -4.04 9.44 -3.54
C PHE A 131 -3.47 8.27 -2.76
N ALA A 132 -4.00 7.07 -3.04
CA ALA A 132 -3.28 5.83 -2.89
C ALA A 132 -2.80 5.35 -4.25
N ALA A 133 -1.62 4.73 -4.28
CA ALA A 133 -1.14 4.02 -5.46
C ALA A 133 -0.70 2.61 -5.06
N LEU A 134 -1.02 1.64 -5.90
CA LEU A 134 -0.67 0.24 -5.74
C LEU A 134 0.03 -0.23 -7.00
N LEU A 135 1.29 -0.62 -6.88
CA LEU A 135 2.01 -1.33 -7.91
C LEU A 135 2.00 -2.81 -7.55
N TYR A 136 1.21 -3.61 -8.27
CA TYR A 136 1.15 -5.05 -8.04
C TYR A 136 2.46 -5.70 -8.48
N LEU A 137 3.06 -6.49 -7.59
CA LEU A 137 4.37 -7.09 -7.83
C LEU A 137 4.28 -8.55 -8.28
N ASN A 138 3.16 -9.24 -8.00
CA ASN A 138 2.93 -10.60 -8.46
C ASN A 138 1.45 -10.83 -8.81
N ASP A 139 1.15 -11.95 -9.45
CA ASP A 139 -0.19 -12.38 -9.86
C ASP A 139 -0.35 -13.91 -9.85
N ASP A 140 0.51 -14.63 -9.11
CA ASP A 140 0.52 -16.07 -8.96
C ASP A 140 -0.38 -16.57 -7.80
N PHE A 141 -1.45 -15.84 -7.50
CA PHE A 141 -2.48 -16.13 -6.50
C PHE A 141 -3.88 -15.92 -7.09
N GLU A 142 -4.92 -16.36 -6.39
CA GLU A 142 -6.31 -16.12 -6.75
C GLU A 142 -6.93 -15.06 -5.84
N GLY A 143 -7.88 -14.28 -6.35
CA GLY A 143 -8.50 -13.18 -5.62
C GLY A 143 -7.55 -12.00 -5.40
N GLY A 144 -7.59 -11.38 -4.22
CA GLY A 144 -6.74 -10.21 -3.90
C GLY A 144 -7.03 -9.00 -4.79
N TYR A 145 -8.19 -8.92 -5.43
CA TYR A 145 -8.59 -7.82 -6.30
C TYR A 145 -8.81 -6.55 -5.48
N THR A 146 -8.39 -5.42 -6.01
CA THR A 146 -8.77 -4.13 -5.44
C THR A 146 -10.13 -3.74 -6.00
N GLY A 147 -11.17 -3.83 -5.16
CA GLY A 147 -12.55 -3.58 -5.55
C GLY A 147 -13.01 -2.17 -5.21
N PHE A 148 -13.80 -1.61 -6.11
CA PHE A 148 -14.54 -0.36 -5.95
C PHE A 148 -16.05 -0.66 -6.03
N LYS A 149 -16.90 0.35 -5.89
CA LYS A 149 -18.34 0.15 -5.91
C LYS A 149 -18.84 -0.46 -7.22
N GLU A 150 -18.26 -0.04 -8.34
CA GLU A 150 -18.74 -0.38 -9.68
C GLU A 150 -17.91 -1.43 -10.41
N PHE A 151 -16.69 -1.71 -9.97
CA PHE A 151 -15.75 -2.63 -10.64
C PHE A 151 -14.64 -3.08 -9.70
N GLU A 152 -13.88 -4.09 -10.14
CA GLU A 152 -12.69 -4.60 -9.47
C GLU A 152 -11.49 -4.52 -10.40
N VAL A 153 -10.31 -4.29 -9.83
CA VAL A 153 -9.03 -4.30 -10.52
C VAL A 153 -8.31 -5.58 -10.17
N GLU A 154 -8.16 -6.45 -11.17
CA GLU A 154 -7.38 -7.68 -11.04
C GLU A 154 -5.88 -7.35 -10.93
N PRO A 155 -5.17 -7.87 -9.90
CA PRO A 155 -3.72 -7.77 -9.81
C PRO A 155 -3.04 -8.41 -11.04
N LYS A 156 -2.04 -7.71 -11.56
CA LYS A 156 -1.10 -8.22 -12.57
C LYS A 156 0.28 -7.70 -12.25
N ALA A 157 1.30 -8.55 -12.33
CA ALA A 157 2.68 -8.14 -12.09
C ALA A 157 3.05 -6.95 -13.00
N GLY A 158 3.48 -5.85 -12.39
CA GLY A 158 3.82 -4.60 -13.09
C GLY A 158 2.66 -3.66 -13.38
N LYS A 159 1.42 -3.97 -12.99
CA LYS A 159 0.27 -3.06 -13.13
C LYS A 159 0.28 -2.02 -12.01
N LEU A 160 0.15 -0.75 -12.38
CA LEU A 160 -0.03 0.37 -11.47
C LEU A 160 -1.50 0.80 -11.43
N LEU A 161 -2.03 0.94 -10.21
CA LEU A 161 -3.33 1.53 -9.92
C LEU A 161 -3.12 2.77 -9.05
N ILE A 162 -3.69 3.93 -9.43
CA ILE A 162 -3.74 5.15 -8.61
C ILE A 162 -5.19 5.58 -8.46
N PHE A 163 -5.60 5.92 -7.24
CA PHE A 163 -6.95 6.40 -6.99
C PHE A 163 -7.00 7.47 -5.89
N SER A 164 -8.03 8.31 -5.94
CA SER A 164 -8.28 9.34 -4.91
C SER A 164 -8.77 8.68 -3.62
N ASN A 165 -7.96 8.71 -2.57
CA ASN A 165 -8.20 8.03 -1.29
C ASN A 165 -9.56 8.36 -0.67
N SER A 166 -9.84 9.64 -0.44
CA SER A 166 -11.06 10.12 0.22
C SER A 166 -12.31 10.07 -0.66
N GLN A 167 -12.18 9.77 -1.96
CA GLN A 167 -13.28 9.80 -2.92
C GLN A 167 -13.75 8.40 -3.35
N HIS A 168 -12.93 7.38 -3.11
CA HIS A 168 -13.20 6.01 -3.51
C HIS A 168 -13.19 5.07 -2.32
N LYS A 169 -14.38 4.61 -1.93
CA LYS A 169 -14.50 3.47 -1.04
C LYS A 169 -14.00 2.24 -1.77
N HIS A 170 -13.03 1.55 -1.18
CA HIS A 170 -12.38 0.39 -1.81
C HIS A 170 -12.22 -0.75 -0.83
N HIS A 171 -11.96 -1.94 -1.36
CA HIS A 171 -11.78 -3.16 -0.58
C HIS A 171 -10.75 -4.07 -1.26
N VAL A 172 -10.31 -5.10 -0.55
CA VAL A 172 -9.49 -6.17 -1.14
C VAL A 172 -10.23 -7.49 -0.97
N THR A 173 -10.46 -8.20 -2.08
CA THR A 173 -11.06 -9.53 -2.04
C THR A 173 -10.09 -10.54 -1.42
N ARG A 174 -10.62 -11.68 -0.94
CA ARG A 174 -9.78 -12.68 -0.26
C ARG A 174 -8.65 -13.19 -1.15
N VAL A 175 -7.43 -13.17 -0.61
CA VAL A 175 -6.25 -13.76 -1.23
C VAL A 175 -6.28 -15.27 -1.03
N VAL A 176 -6.01 -16.05 -2.08
CA VAL A 176 -6.02 -17.51 -2.04
C VAL A 176 -4.76 -18.07 -2.75
N GLY A 177 -4.17 -19.08 -2.19
CA GLY A 177 -3.01 -19.78 -2.76
C GLY A 177 -1.68 -19.23 -2.24
N ALA A 178 -1.10 -18.26 -2.93
CA ALA A 178 0.17 -17.64 -2.56
C ALA A 178 0.00 -16.25 -1.93
N ASP A 179 1.09 -15.69 -1.42
CA ASP A 179 1.15 -14.33 -0.90
C ASP A 179 0.95 -13.30 -2.02
N ARG A 180 0.19 -12.24 -1.75
CA ARG A 180 0.02 -11.10 -2.65
C ARG A 180 0.94 -9.97 -2.23
N TYR A 181 1.80 -9.53 -3.11
CA TYR A 181 2.72 -8.40 -2.90
C TYR A 181 2.28 -7.17 -3.69
N ALA A 182 2.26 -6.02 -3.04
CA ALA A 182 2.05 -4.74 -3.69
C ALA A 182 2.95 -3.67 -3.07
N LEU A 183 3.69 -2.93 -3.90
CA LEU A 183 4.34 -1.70 -3.45
C LEU A 183 3.26 -0.62 -3.37
N SER A 184 3.01 -0.15 -2.16
CA SER A 184 1.91 0.72 -1.81
C SER A 184 2.42 2.11 -1.46
N PHE A 185 1.68 3.12 -1.87
CA PHE A 185 2.00 4.53 -1.65
C PHE A 185 0.79 5.25 -1.09
N TRP A 186 1.00 6.10 -0.09
CA TRP A 186 0.05 7.10 0.32
C TRP A 186 0.61 8.49 0.04
N PHE A 187 -0.19 9.31 -0.64
CA PHE A 187 0.16 10.68 -1.00
C PHE A 187 -0.73 11.67 -0.25
N ASN A 188 -0.12 12.68 0.33
CA ASN A 188 -0.83 13.77 0.99
C ASN A 188 -0.32 15.14 0.54
N THR A 189 -0.85 16.21 1.16
CA THR A 189 -0.46 17.60 0.89
C THR A 189 0.66 18.11 1.79
N SER A 190 1.30 17.26 2.59
CA SER A 190 2.42 17.67 3.43
C SER A 190 3.60 18.11 2.57
N SER A 191 4.29 19.15 3.00
CA SER A 191 5.60 19.48 2.44
C SER A 191 6.59 18.42 2.89
N ALA A 192 7.36 17.87 1.95
CA ALA A 192 8.47 16.99 2.25
C ALA A 192 9.53 17.69 3.13
#